data_fe8def6ec37209c7954b9c24d0fa8f2a
#
_entry.id   fe8def6ec37209c7954b9c24d0fa8f2a
#
_cell.length_a   1.000
_cell.length_b   1.000
_cell.length_c   1.000
_cell.angle_alpha   90.00
_cell.angle_beta   90.00
_cell.angle_gamma   90.00
#
_symmetry.space_group_name_H-M   'P 1'
#
loop_
_entity.id
_entity.type
_entity.pdbx_description
1 polymer ?
#
loop_
_entity_poly.entity_id
_entity_poly.type
_entity_poly.pdbx_seq_one_letter_code
_entity_poly.pdbx_strand_id
1 'polypeptide(L)'
;MAATGLLAITLWFGAAGLLTLVGAMNGTLGFVFGLGLVAVPVAIPTSFIVGTLLWRRLRANEDRQWYGAVFGGLTAFGSLVTGAFAPALLVGVSNLARGEMVLREAAVFIAVMLPVSVVFAVIVAGWLVVPLGAFGGWYHERAKACS
;
A
#
# COMPACT_ATOMS: atom_id res chain seq x y z
N MET A 1 -0.09 1.94 15.10
CA MET A 1 -0.32 1.40 13.75
C MET A 1 -1.24 2.27 12.89
N ALA A 2 -2.39 2.72 13.36
CA ALA A 2 -3.21 3.66 12.59
C ALA A 2 -2.47 4.98 12.24
N ALA A 3 -1.62 5.47 13.15
CA ALA A 3 -0.84 6.69 12.94
C ALA A 3 0.18 6.58 11.79
N THR A 4 0.82 5.43 11.59
CA THR A 4 1.77 5.22 10.48
C THR A 4 1.08 5.17 9.12
N GLY A 5 -0.11 4.55 9.05
CA GLY A 5 -0.93 4.57 7.84
C GLY A 5 -1.41 5.99 7.49
N LEU A 6 -1.88 6.74 8.48
CA LEU A 6 -2.27 8.14 8.30
C LEU A 6 -1.10 9.01 7.85
N LEU A 7 0.09 8.84 8.44
CA LEU A 7 1.30 9.55 8.03
C LEU A 7 1.68 9.26 6.57
N ALA A 8 1.65 8.00 6.16
CA ALA A 8 1.96 7.61 4.79
C ALA A 8 0.97 8.23 3.79
N ILE A 9 -0.32 8.22 4.11
CA ILE A 9 -1.38 8.85 3.30
C ILE A 9 -1.18 10.37 3.24
N THR A 10 -0.92 11.01 4.38
CA THR A 10 -0.71 12.46 4.46
C THR A 10 0.52 12.89 3.65
N LEU A 11 1.63 12.12 3.74
CA LEU A 11 2.83 12.37 2.96
C LEU A 11 2.58 12.19 1.46
N TRP A 12 1.85 11.14 1.07
CA TRP A 12 1.52 10.87 -0.33
C TRP A 12 0.68 12.01 -0.93
N PHE A 13 -0.42 12.38 -0.29
CA PHE A 13 -1.28 13.46 -0.77
C PHE A 13 -0.66 14.85 -0.58
N GLY A 14 0.15 15.04 0.46
CA GLY A 14 0.94 16.26 0.65
C GLY A 14 1.95 16.46 -0.48
N ALA A 15 2.66 15.41 -0.89
CA ALA A 15 3.56 15.44 -2.04
C ALA A 15 2.81 15.74 -3.35
N ALA A 16 1.64 15.11 -3.56
CA ALA A 16 0.80 15.39 -4.73
C ALA A 16 0.35 16.85 -4.75
N GLY A 17 -0.11 17.38 -3.62
CA GLY A 17 -0.52 18.78 -3.47
C GLY A 17 0.63 19.75 -3.75
N LEU A 18 1.81 19.50 -3.19
CA LEU A 18 3.00 20.31 -3.44
C LEU A 18 3.42 20.31 -4.92
N LEU A 19 3.44 19.14 -5.56
CA LEU A 19 3.78 19.02 -6.98
C LEU A 19 2.77 19.75 -7.87
N THR A 20 1.49 19.76 -7.48
CA THR A 20 0.45 20.51 -8.19
C THR A 20 0.67 22.02 -8.03
N LEU A 21 0.97 22.50 -6.82
CA LEU A 21 1.21 23.91 -6.53
C LEU A 21 2.43 24.46 -7.25
N VAL A 22 3.48 23.65 -7.39
CA VAL A 22 4.72 24.03 -8.11
C VAL A 22 4.55 23.91 -9.63
N GLY A 23 3.41 23.43 -10.13
CA GLY A 23 3.18 23.23 -11.57
C GLY A 23 3.97 22.07 -12.17
N ALA A 24 4.56 21.21 -11.31
CA ALA A 24 5.33 20.04 -11.74
C ALA A 24 4.46 18.81 -12.05
N MET A 25 3.13 18.89 -11.82
CA MET A 25 2.21 17.81 -12.07
C MET A 25 2.00 17.65 -13.58
N ASN A 26 2.63 16.65 -14.15
CA ASN A 26 2.40 16.23 -15.52
C ASN A 26 1.43 15.03 -15.58
N GLY A 27 1.01 14.64 -16.80
CA GLY A 27 0.08 13.52 -16.98
C GLY A 27 0.55 12.20 -16.35
N THR A 28 1.86 11.93 -16.37
CA THR A 28 2.45 10.72 -15.78
C THR A 28 2.38 10.76 -14.26
N LEU A 29 2.75 11.87 -13.63
CA LEU A 29 2.66 12.03 -12.17
C LEU A 29 1.20 12.02 -11.72
N GLY A 30 0.30 12.70 -12.44
CA GLY A 30 -1.14 12.66 -12.17
C GLY A 30 -1.71 11.24 -12.21
N PHE A 31 -1.27 10.43 -13.17
CA PHE A 31 -1.64 9.02 -13.26
C PHE A 31 -1.15 8.21 -12.06
N VAL A 32 0.13 8.34 -11.68
CA VAL A 32 0.72 7.64 -10.52
C VAL A 32 -0.01 8.00 -9.21
N PHE A 33 -0.27 9.29 -8.99
CA PHE A 33 -1.00 9.73 -7.80
C PHE A 33 -2.46 9.30 -7.82
N GLY A 34 -3.10 9.28 -8.99
CA GLY A 34 -4.46 8.77 -9.17
C GLY A 34 -4.57 7.27 -8.86
N LEU A 35 -3.59 6.46 -9.28
CA LEU A 35 -3.51 5.04 -8.88
C LEU A 35 -3.40 4.87 -7.37
N GLY A 36 -2.61 5.72 -6.70
CA GLY A 36 -2.52 5.75 -5.24
C GLY A 36 -3.87 6.01 -4.58
N LEU A 37 -4.67 6.94 -5.11
CA LEU A 37 -6.01 7.24 -4.60
C LEU A 37 -6.94 6.02 -4.64
N VAL A 38 -6.88 5.26 -5.72
CA VAL A 38 -7.69 4.03 -5.90
C VAL A 38 -7.19 2.90 -4.99
N ALA A 39 -5.88 2.82 -4.72
CA ALA A 39 -5.27 1.81 -3.87
C ALA A 39 -5.56 2.01 -2.37
N VAL A 40 -5.71 3.26 -1.91
CA VAL A 40 -5.91 3.61 -0.49
C VAL A 40 -7.10 2.89 0.17
N PRO A 41 -8.32 2.86 -0.39
CA PRO A 41 -9.47 2.17 0.21
C PRO A 41 -9.25 0.68 0.44
N VAL A 42 -8.39 0.04 -0.35
CA VAL A 42 -8.04 -1.39 -0.22
C VAL A 42 -6.86 -1.58 0.71
N ALA A 43 -5.86 -0.72 0.65
CA ALA A 43 -4.65 -0.82 1.45
C ALA A 43 -4.91 -0.60 2.96
N ILE A 44 -5.83 0.30 3.32
CA ILE A 44 -6.15 0.60 4.73
C ILE A 44 -6.71 -0.63 5.47
N PRO A 45 -7.83 -1.24 5.04
CA PRO A 45 -8.38 -2.42 5.73
C PRO A 45 -7.42 -3.60 5.69
N THR A 46 -6.66 -3.78 4.60
CA THR A 46 -5.67 -4.85 4.50
C THR A 46 -4.54 -4.66 5.50
N SER A 47 -3.98 -3.46 5.63
CA SER A 47 -2.94 -3.18 6.62
C SER A 47 -3.42 -3.41 8.04
N PHE A 48 -4.69 -3.10 8.33
CA PHE A 48 -5.29 -3.36 9.63
C PHE A 48 -5.44 -4.86 9.90
N ILE A 49 -5.96 -5.63 8.94
CA ILE A 49 -6.15 -7.09 9.07
C ILE A 49 -4.81 -7.79 9.19
N VAL A 50 -3.89 -7.56 8.26
CA VAL A 50 -2.55 -8.19 8.26
C VAL A 50 -1.77 -7.78 9.49
N GLY A 51 -1.80 -6.50 9.86
CA GLY A 51 -1.17 -5.99 11.06
C GLY A 51 -1.70 -6.70 12.32
N THR A 52 -3.01 -6.77 12.51
CA THR A 52 -3.60 -7.44 13.69
C THR A 52 -3.29 -8.92 13.75
N LEU A 53 -3.31 -9.64 12.62
CA LEU A 53 -2.99 -11.06 12.55
C LEU A 53 -1.51 -11.32 12.88
N LEU A 54 -0.59 -10.53 12.35
CA LEU A 54 0.84 -10.65 12.62
C LEU A 54 1.14 -10.31 14.09
N TRP A 55 0.56 -9.23 14.61
CA TRP A 55 0.80 -8.81 16.01
C TRP A 55 0.21 -9.77 17.03
N ARG A 56 -0.89 -10.49 16.73
CA ARG A 56 -1.42 -11.55 17.60
C ARG A 56 -0.49 -12.76 17.69
N ARG A 57 0.36 -12.99 16.69
CA ARG A 57 1.35 -14.07 16.67
C ARG A 57 2.66 -13.73 17.39
N LEU A 58 2.88 -12.46 17.73
CA LEU A 58 4.01 -12.03 18.54
C LEU A 58 3.87 -12.57 19.96
N ARG A 59 4.58 -13.67 20.24
CA ARG A 59 4.82 -14.11 21.63
C ARG A 59 5.81 -13.13 22.28
N ALA A 60 5.62 -12.90 23.59
CA ALA A 60 6.47 -12.04 24.41
C ALA A 60 7.88 -12.66 24.59
N ASN A 61 8.73 -12.62 23.59
CA ASN A 61 10.09 -13.12 23.63
C ASN A 61 11.13 -12.05 23.23
N GLU A 62 12.37 -12.27 23.58
CA GLU A 62 13.50 -11.41 23.87
C GLU A 62 13.86 -10.27 22.89
N ASP A 63 13.50 -10.31 21.60
CA ASP A 63 13.85 -9.26 20.61
C ASP A 63 12.64 -8.53 20.00
N ARG A 64 11.83 -7.95 20.88
CA ARG A 64 10.58 -7.26 20.48
C ARG A 64 10.76 -6.19 19.38
N GLN A 65 11.87 -5.44 19.45
CA GLN A 65 12.10 -4.32 18.52
C GLN A 65 12.36 -4.81 17.09
N TRP A 66 13.15 -5.89 16.94
CA TRP A 66 13.44 -6.49 15.65
C TRP A 66 12.17 -7.10 15.02
N TYR A 67 11.43 -7.85 15.81
CA TYR A 67 10.13 -8.40 15.35
C TYR A 67 9.14 -7.30 14.98
N GLY A 68 9.11 -6.19 15.72
CA GLY A 68 8.32 -5.02 15.39
C GLY A 68 8.69 -4.44 14.01
N ALA A 69 9.97 -4.33 13.71
CA ALA A 69 10.45 -3.87 12.41
C ALA A 69 10.03 -4.84 11.27
N VAL A 70 10.27 -6.14 11.46
CA VAL A 70 9.92 -7.17 10.46
C VAL A 70 8.41 -7.18 10.19
N PHE A 71 7.58 -7.19 11.23
CA PHE A 71 6.12 -7.21 11.05
C PHE A 71 5.58 -5.89 10.52
N GLY A 72 6.16 -4.76 10.89
CA GLY A 72 5.83 -3.48 10.30
C GLY A 72 6.14 -3.43 8.80
N GLY A 73 7.32 -3.92 8.40
CA GLY A 73 7.72 -4.05 6.99
C GLY A 73 6.83 -5.02 6.21
N LEU A 74 6.52 -6.20 6.77
CA LEU A 74 5.63 -7.19 6.14
C LEU A 74 4.20 -6.66 5.99
N THR A 75 3.69 -5.92 6.99
CA THR A 75 2.37 -5.29 6.91
C THR A 75 2.34 -4.23 5.81
N ALA A 76 3.37 -3.41 5.72
CA ALA A 76 3.50 -2.38 4.69
C ALA A 76 3.61 -3.01 3.29
N PHE A 77 4.42 -4.05 3.13
CA PHE A 77 4.55 -4.79 1.88
C PHE A 77 3.23 -5.47 1.47
N GLY A 78 2.56 -6.16 2.40
CA GLY A 78 1.27 -6.80 2.16
C GLY A 78 0.19 -5.80 1.73
N SER A 79 0.12 -4.62 2.38
CA SER A 79 -0.82 -3.57 2.00
C SER A 79 -0.50 -2.93 0.64
N LEU A 80 0.78 -2.83 0.28
CA LEU A 80 1.22 -2.36 -1.02
C LEU A 80 0.80 -3.32 -2.14
N VAL A 81 1.05 -4.62 -1.95
CA VAL A 81 0.67 -5.67 -2.92
C VAL A 81 -0.84 -5.73 -3.12
N THR A 82 -1.62 -5.74 -2.04
CA THR A 82 -3.10 -5.77 -2.14
C THR A 82 -3.67 -4.47 -2.68
N GLY A 83 -3.08 -3.32 -2.33
CA GLY A 83 -3.46 -2.03 -2.91
C GLY A 83 -3.20 -1.96 -4.41
N ALA A 84 -2.14 -2.61 -4.90
CA ALA A 84 -1.83 -2.69 -6.32
C ALA A 84 -2.86 -3.50 -7.15
N PHE A 85 -3.67 -4.35 -6.50
CA PHE A 85 -4.76 -5.06 -7.19
C PHE A 85 -5.94 -4.15 -7.55
N ALA A 86 -6.18 -3.12 -6.76
CA ALA A 86 -7.35 -2.26 -6.91
C ALA A 86 -7.48 -1.62 -8.31
N PRO A 87 -6.44 -1.01 -8.90
CA PRO A 87 -6.53 -0.44 -10.23
C PRO A 87 -6.86 -1.45 -11.32
N ALA A 88 -6.21 -2.62 -11.30
CA ALA A 88 -6.43 -3.66 -12.31
C ALA A 88 -7.86 -4.22 -12.24
N LEU A 89 -8.35 -4.46 -11.02
CA LEU A 89 -9.72 -4.91 -10.79
C LEU A 89 -10.75 -3.85 -11.19
N LEU A 90 -10.51 -2.60 -10.79
CA LEU A 90 -11.43 -1.49 -11.12
C LEU A 90 -11.59 -1.33 -12.63
N VAL A 91 -10.48 -1.30 -13.38
CA VAL A 91 -10.50 -1.14 -14.83
C VAL A 91 -11.14 -2.35 -15.50
N GLY A 92 -10.73 -3.57 -15.13
CA GLY A 92 -11.28 -4.79 -15.72
C GLY A 92 -12.79 -4.94 -15.47
N VAL A 93 -13.25 -4.72 -14.24
CA VAL A 93 -14.68 -4.80 -13.88
C VAL A 93 -15.49 -3.66 -14.51
N SER A 94 -14.94 -2.44 -14.55
CA SER A 94 -15.66 -1.30 -15.15
C SER A 94 -15.87 -1.49 -16.66
N ASN A 95 -14.86 -1.98 -17.38
CA ASN A 95 -14.97 -2.23 -18.82
C ASN A 95 -15.95 -3.40 -19.13
N LEU A 96 -15.94 -4.42 -18.26
CA LEU A 96 -16.93 -5.49 -18.34
C LEU A 96 -18.36 -4.95 -18.09
N ALA A 97 -18.55 -4.12 -17.08
CA ALA A 97 -19.86 -3.54 -16.75
C ALA A 97 -20.38 -2.59 -17.83
N ARG A 98 -19.48 -1.91 -18.57
CA ARG A 98 -19.84 -1.05 -19.71
C ARG A 98 -20.08 -1.83 -21.01
N GLY A 99 -19.83 -3.14 -21.01
CA GLY A 99 -19.92 -3.95 -22.22
C GLY A 99 -18.80 -3.72 -23.23
N GLU A 100 -17.71 -3.05 -22.81
CA GLU A 100 -16.53 -2.78 -23.64
C GLU A 100 -15.62 -4.02 -23.78
N MET A 101 -15.77 -4.99 -22.87
CA MET A 101 -15.04 -6.26 -22.86
C MET A 101 -15.97 -7.43 -22.56
N VAL A 102 -15.70 -8.59 -23.16
CA VAL A 102 -16.36 -9.85 -22.76
C VAL A 102 -15.68 -10.40 -21.51
N LEU A 103 -16.38 -11.22 -20.74
CA LEU A 103 -15.89 -11.80 -19.48
C LEU A 103 -14.50 -12.45 -19.62
N ARG A 104 -14.26 -13.18 -20.72
CA ARG A 104 -12.97 -13.82 -20.99
C ARG A 104 -11.85 -12.80 -21.17
N GLU A 105 -12.10 -11.74 -21.90
CA GLU A 105 -11.13 -10.66 -22.14
C GLU A 105 -10.82 -9.90 -20.84
N ALA A 106 -11.83 -9.58 -20.05
CA ALA A 106 -11.68 -8.96 -18.75
C ALA A 106 -10.86 -9.84 -17.80
N ALA A 107 -11.11 -11.16 -17.78
CA ALA A 107 -10.34 -12.10 -16.96
C ALA A 107 -8.86 -12.16 -17.39
N VAL A 108 -8.58 -12.22 -18.69
CA VAL A 108 -7.20 -12.19 -19.22
C VAL A 108 -6.54 -10.86 -18.92
N PHE A 109 -7.23 -9.74 -19.11
CA PHE A 109 -6.71 -8.40 -18.77
C PHE A 109 -6.32 -8.31 -17.30
N ILE A 110 -7.19 -8.72 -16.39
CA ILE A 110 -6.92 -8.72 -14.95
C ILE A 110 -5.72 -9.62 -14.64
N ALA A 111 -5.70 -10.85 -15.18
CA ALA A 111 -4.61 -11.79 -14.92
C ALA A 111 -3.23 -11.28 -15.36
N VAL A 112 -3.16 -10.52 -16.44
CA VAL A 112 -1.91 -9.91 -16.93
C VAL A 112 -1.58 -8.62 -16.15
N MET A 113 -2.58 -7.78 -15.89
CA MET A 113 -2.36 -6.49 -15.24
C MET A 113 -2.06 -6.60 -13.75
N LEU A 114 -2.54 -7.64 -13.06
CA LEU A 114 -2.24 -7.84 -11.63
C LEU A 114 -0.73 -7.92 -11.35
N PRO A 115 0.03 -8.84 -11.96
CA PRO A 115 1.47 -8.90 -11.70
C PRO A 115 2.20 -7.62 -12.14
N VAL A 116 1.79 -7.01 -13.25
CA VAL A 116 2.38 -5.75 -13.71
C VAL A 116 2.16 -4.63 -12.69
N SER A 117 0.94 -4.51 -12.17
CA SER A 117 0.61 -3.50 -11.14
C SER A 117 1.40 -3.71 -9.85
N VAL A 118 1.59 -4.97 -9.42
CA VAL A 118 2.40 -5.30 -8.23
C VAL A 118 3.86 -4.92 -8.44
N VAL A 119 4.45 -5.31 -9.56
CA VAL A 119 5.85 -4.98 -9.88
C VAL A 119 6.03 -3.46 -9.92
N PHE A 120 5.12 -2.75 -10.59
CA PHE A 120 5.15 -1.29 -10.66
C PHE A 120 5.04 -0.65 -9.27
N ALA A 121 4.10 -1.09 -8.43
CA ALA A 121 3.92 -0.58 -7.08
C ALA A 121 5.16 -0.83 -6.19
N VAL A 122 5.79 -1.99 -6.30
CA VAL A 122 7.03 -2.32 -5.56
C VAL A 122 8.19 -1.43 -6.01
N ILE A 123 8.35 -1.20 -7.31
CA ILE A 123 9.42 -0.34 -7.84
C ILE A 123 9.19 1.12 -7.44
N VAL A 124 7.95 1.64 -7.57
CA VAL A 124 7.66 3.06 -7.37
C VAL A 124 7.54 3.42 -5.88
N ALA A 125 6.87 2.59 -5.09
CA ALA A 125 6.55 2.91 -3.70
C ALA A 125 7.20 1.97 -2.67
N GLY A 126 7.60 0.76 -3.04
CA GLY A 126 8.09 -0.27 -2.11
C GLY A 126 9.35 0.16 -1.38
N TRP A 127 10.28 0.81 -2.04
CA TRP A 127 11.53 1.30 -1.46
C TRP A 127 11.32 2.35 -0.36
N LEU A 128 10.20 3.05 -0.36
CA LEU A 128 9.84 4.05 0.64
C LEU A 128 8.89 3.46 1.70
N VAL A 129 7.84 2.77 1.26
CA VAL A 129 6.75 2.30 2.12
C VAL A 129 7.22 1.17 3.05
N VAL A 130 8.03 0.24 2.56
CA VAL A 130 8.50 -0.90 3.35
C VAL A 130 9.45 -0.48 4.47
N PRO A 131 10.50 0.35 4.24
CA PRO A 131 11.33 0.87 5.33
C PRO A 131 10.56 1.73 6.34
N LEU A 132 9.62 2.56 5.88
CA LEU A 132 8.77 3.35 6.78
C LEU A 132 7.89 2.44 7.66
N GLY A 133 7.33 1.38 7.10
CA GLY A 133 6.58 0.38 7.86
C GLY A 133 7.43 -0.33 8.90
N ALA A 134 8.65 -0.72 8.53
CA ALA A 134 9.62 -1.34 9.43
C ALA A 134 10.03 -0.40 10.56
N PHE A 135 10.34 0.85 10.24
CA PHE A 135 10.69 1.87 11.23
C PHE A 135 9.53 2.16 12.19
N GLY A 136 8.30 2.27 11.68
CA GLY A 136 7.11 2.47 12.49
C GLY A 136 6.85 1.32 13.45
N GLY A 137 7.05 0.07 13.01
CA GLY A 137 6.94 -1.12 13.85
C GLY A 137 8.01 -1.17 14.94
N TRP A 138 9.26 -0.89 14.59
CA TRP A 138 10.38 -0.80 15.52
C TRP A 138 10.16 0.28 16.60
N TYR A 139 9.77 1.48 16.17
CA TYR A 139 9.52 2.61 17.09
C TYR A 139 8.38 2.31 18.06
N HIS A 140 7.32 1.66 17.59
CA HIS A 140 6.19 1.29 18.42
C HIS A 140 6.58 0.33 19.56
N GLU A 141 7.41 -0.67 19.27
CA GLU A 141 7.89 -1.60 20.32
C GLU A 141 8.91 -0.95 21.26
N ARG A 142 9.75 -0.04 20.76
CA ARG A 142 10.66 0.72 21.61
C ARG A 142 9.90 1.62 22.59
N ALA A 143 8.84 2.29 22.13
CA ALA A 143 8.03 3.15 22.99
C ALA A 143 7.36 2.37 24.13
N LYS A 144 6.92 1.13 23.87
CA LYS A 144 6.35 0.24 24.90
C LYS A 144 7.38 -0.25 25.92
N ALA A 145 8.63 -0.39 25.54
CA ALA A 145 9.68 -0.84 26.44
C ALA A 145 10.13 0.26 27.44
N CYS A 146 9.81 1.52 27.15
CA CYS A 146 10.13 2.69 27.99
C CYS A 146 8.96 3.12 28.89
N SER A 147 7.79 2.52 28.77
CA SER A 147 6.59 2.77 29.60
C SER A 147 6.40 1.66 30.64
#